data_4a9751cc2900ea406747966c1ba2b9f9
#
_entry.id   4a9751cc2900ea406747966c1ba2b9f9
#
_cell.length_a   1.000
_cell.length_b   1.000
_cell.length_c   1.000
_cell.angle_alpha   90.00
_cell.angle_beta   90.00
_cell.angle_gamma   90.00
#
_symmetry.space_group_name_H-M   'P 1'
#
loop_
_entity.id
_entity.type
_entity.pdbx_description
1 polymer ?
#
loop_
_entity_poly.entity_id
_entity_poly.type
_entity_poly.pdbx_seq_one_letter_code
_entity_poly.pdbx_strand_id
1 'polypeptide(L)'
;MSIDYVKRKTYKISSEKLKEINDELILFEKEPSYNEIIANVYIGNYKFALDAELLIKEGITYILNCGNGLKNFYESENLFKYLYIPLYDSEAQKLDKYLDTTNKFIKEGSENGNKILIHCGAGMSRSATICLMYMIIEKKFKFSDAYTLMKQKRKCVMPNPNFRKLLEQKSYEIHKAF
;
A
#
# COMPACT_ATOMS: atom_id res chain seq x y z
N MET A 1 3.99 20.26 -4.79
CA MET A 1 3.13 21.03 -3.87
C MET A 1 3.77 20.94 -2.49
N SER A 2 4.04 22.09 -1.85
CA SER A 2 4.73 22.11 -0.56
C SER A 2 3.83 21.60 0.56
N ILE A 3 4.44 21.03 1.60
CA ILE A 3 3.79 20.60 2.86
C ILE A 3 2.90 21.72 3.46
N ASP A 4 3.21 22.99 3.20
CA ASP A 4 2.41 24.14 3.64
C ASP A 4 1.03 24.25 2.97
N TYR A 5 0.83 23.69 1.79
CA TYR A 5 -0.47 23.71 1.13
C TYR A 5 -1.46 22.76 1.80
N VAL A 6 -0.98 21.61 2.30
CA VAL A 6 -1.80 20.61 2.99
C VAL A 6 -2.19 21.10 4.40
N LYS A 7 -1.31 21.85 5.08
CA LYS A 7 -1.55 22.36 6.45
C LYS A 7 -2.60 23.47 6.54
N ARG A 8 -3.00 24.10 5.42
CA ARG A 8 -3.95 25.23 5.43
C ARG A 8 -5.39 24.86 5.07
N LYS A 9 -5.66 23.64 4.62
CA LYS A 9 -7.04 23.17 4.43
C LYS A 9 -7.55 22.53 5.72
N THR A 10 -8.34 23.27 6.49
CA THR A 10 -9.23 22.68 7.51
C THR A 10 -10.23 21.79 6.78
N TYR A 11 -9.91 20.52 6.72
CA TYR A 11 -10.71 19.55 6.03
C TYR A 11 -11.88 19.11 6.94
N LYS A 12 -13.09 19.46 6.57
CA LYS A 12 -14.30 18.98 7.26
C LYS A 12 -14.84 17.77 6.50
N ILE A 13 -14.64 16.58 7.07
CA ILE A 13 -15.33 15.38 6.61
C ILE A 13 -16.83 15.55 6.94
N SER A 14 -17.72 15.30 5.97
CA SER A 14 -19.17 15.39 6.20
C SER A 14 -19.64 14.36 7.22
N SER A 15 -20.75 14.65 7.91
CA SER A 15 -21.33 13.71 8.89
C SER A 15 -21.74 12.38 8.25
N GLU A 16 -22.21 12.42 7.00
CA GLU A 16 -22.54 11.22 6.23
C GLU A 16 -21.30 10.39 5.93
N LYS A 17 -20.20 11.05 5.55
CA LYS A 17 -18.92 10.39 5.29
C LYS A 17 -18.34 9.75 6.55
N LEU A 18 -18.42 10.45 7.69
CA LEU A 18 -18.01 9.89 8.98
C LEU A 18 -18.85 8.66 9.36
N LYS A 19 -20.16 8.68 9.09
CA LYS A 19 -21.01 7.53 9.33
C LYS A 19 -20.61 6.34 8.45
N GLU A 20 -20.42 6.57 7.15
CA GLU A 20 -19.96 5.54 6.21
C GLU A 20 -18.64 4.90 6.66
N ILE A 21 -17.68 5.72 7.10
CA ILE A 21 -16.39 5.24 7.63
C ILE A 21 -16.58 4.41 8.90
N ASN A 22 -17.41 4.87 9.82
CA ASN A 22 -17.69 4.15 11.07
C ASN A 22 -18.37 2.80 10.80
N ASP A 23 -19.32 2.74 9.86
CA ASP A 23 -19.98 1.49 9.48
C ASP A 23 -18.98 0.49 8.88
N GLU A 24 -18.01 0.95 8.08
CA GLU A 24 -16.92 0.12 7.58
C GLU A 24 -15.93 -0.28 8.68
N LEU A 25 -15.62 0.59 9.62
CA LEU A 25 -14.69 0.30 10.72
C LEU A 25 -15.20 -0.79 11.65
N ILE A 26 -16.52 -0.95 11.80
CA ILE A 26 -17.14 -2.03 12.58
C ILE A 26 -16.77 -3.41 12.01
N LEU A 27 -16.54 -3.52 10.69
CA LEU A 27 -16.14 -4.76 10.04
C LEU A 27 -14.68 -5.16 10.30
N PHE A 28 -13.87 -4.24 10.82
CA PHE A 28 -12.43 -4.43 11.04
C PHE A 28 -12.05 -4.04 12.47
N GLU A 29 -12.09 -4.99 13.40
CA GLU A 29 -11.83 -4.78 14.84
C GLU A 29 -10.38 -4.38 15.20
N LYS A 30 -9.49 -4.20 14.22
CA LYS A 30 -8.07 -3.90 14.48
C LYS A 30 -7.81 -2.39 14.45
N GLU A 31 -6.99 -1.93 15.37
CA GLU A 31 -6.45 -0.57 15.38
C GLU A 31 -5.69 -0.24 14.08
N PRO A 32 -5.55 1.04 13.69
CA PRO A 32 -4.70 1.44 12.58
C PRO A 32 -3.29 0.88 12.75
N SER A 33 -2.80 0.20 11.72
CA SER A 33 -1.49 -0.44 11.74
C SER A 33 -0.78 -0.20 10.42
N TYR A 34 0.40 0.41 10.50
CA TYR A 34 1.22 0.74 9.33
C TYR A 34 2.71 0.77 9.70
N ASN A 35 3.57 0.61 8.70
CA ASN A 35 5.01 0.71 8.86
C ASN A 35 5.63 1.26 7.57
N GLU A 36 6.63 2.12 7.69
CA GLU A 36 7.52 2.47 6.59
C GLU A 36 8.48 1.31 6.33
N ILE A 37 8.45 0.77 5.12
CA ILE A 37 9.24 -0.40 4.72
C ILE A 37 10.58 0.03 4.12
N ILE A 38 10.53 0.90 3.13
CA ILE A 38 11.67 1.62 2.57
C ILE A 38 11.30 3.10 2.50
N ALA A 39 12.25 3.98 2.25
CA ALA A 39 12.03 5.42 2.26
C ALA A 39 10.78 5.82 1.47
N ASN A 40 9.83 6.50 2.14
CA ASN A 40 8.57 7.00 1.62
C ASN A 40 7.55 5.94 1.16
N VAL A 41 7.80 4.64 1.37
CA VAL A 41 6.88 3.56 1.02
C VAL A 41 6.38 2.88 2.28
N TYR A 42 5.08 3.00 2.53
CA TYR A 42 4.39 2.49 3.72
C TYR A 42 3.49 1.31 3.36
N ILE A 43 3.42 0.32 4.24
CA ILE A 43 2.38 -0.71 4.22
C ILE A 43 1.46 -0.51 5.40
N GLY A 44 0.14 -0.59 5.18
CA GLY A 44 -0.84 -0.49 6.25
C GLY A 44 -2.05 -1.40 6.08
N ASN A 45 -2.83 -1.49 7.15
CA ASN A 45 -4.15 -2.12 7.13
C ASN A 45 -5.23 -1.14 6.63
N TYR A 46 -6.45 -1.64 6.42
CA TYR A 46 -7.55 -0.83 5.92
C TYR A 46 -7.96 0.28 6.90
N LYS A 47 -7.87 0.04 8.23
CA LYS A 47 -8.15 1.10 9.23
C LYS A 47 -7.22 2.30 9.10
N PHE A 48 -5.94 2.08 8.83
CA PHE A 48 -5.02 3.19 8.55
C PHE A 48 -5.42 3.94 7.28
N ALA A 49 -5.84 3.21 6.22
CA ALA A 49 -6.30 3.83 4.98
C ALA A 49 -7.62 4.65 5.14
N LEU A 50 -8.38 4.39 6.20
CA LEU A 50 -9.61 5.13 6.54
C LEU A 50 -9.38 6.32 7.48
N ASP A 51 -8.20 6.45 8.06
CA ASP A 51 -7.86 7.52 9.01
C ASP A 51 -7.20 8.70 8.27
N ALA A 52 -8.03 9.63 7.75
CA ALA A 52 -7.53 10.77 7.00
C ALA A 52 -6.59 11.67 7.82
N GLU A 53 -6.87 11.85 9.11
CA GLU A 53 -6.04 12.70 9.97
C GLU A 53 -4.65 12.08 10.15
N LEU A 54 -4.60 10.78 10.37
CA LEU A 54 -3.35 10.06 10.53
C LEU A 54 -2.57 9.98 9.20
N LEU A 55 -3.25 9.75 8.08
CA LEU A 55 -2.64 9.77 6.74
C LEU A 55 -2.00 11.13 6.45
N ILE A 56 -2.71 12.22 6.72
CA ILE A 56 -2.20 13.59 6.54
C ILE A 56 -1.03 13.88 7.48
N LYS A 57 -1.14 13.47 8.74
CA LYS A 57 -0.07 13.62 9.74
C LYS A 57 1.23 12.92 9.31
N GLU A 58 1.12 11.71 8.77
CA GLU A 58 2.25 10.96 8.22
C GLU A 58 2.78 11.52 6.89
N GLY A 59 2.05 12.43 6.28
CA GLY A 59 2.40 13.07 5.01
C GLY A 59 2.14 12.17 3.79
N ILE A 60 1.23 11.20 3.91
CA ILE A 60 0.80 10.35 2.78
C ILE A 60 0.12 11.23 1.74
N THR A 61 0.50 11.09 0.48
CA THR A 61 -0.07 11.79 -0.67
C THR A 61 -0.61 10.85 -1.75
N TYR A 62 -0.12 9.59 -1.76
CA TYR A 62 -0.51 8.54 -2.68
C TYR A 62 -1.04 7.32 -1.92
N ILE A 63 -2.10 6.70 -2.42
CA ILE A 63 -2.68 5.48 -1.83
C ILE A 63 -2.88 4.43 -2.92
N LEU A 64 -2.21 3.28 -2.77
CA LEU A 64 -2.41 2.10 -3.58
C LEU A 64 -3.26 1.09 -2.80
N ASN A 65 -4.53 0.99 -3.19
CA ASN A 65 -5.46 0.03 -2.63
C ASN A 65 -5.37 -1.31 -3.38
N CYS A 66 -4.86 -2.34 -2.70
CA CYS A 66 -4.70 -3.70 -3.25
C CYS A 66 -5.84 -4.66 -2.85
N GLY A 67 -6.90 -4.17 -2.24
CA GLY A 67 -7.95 -5.02 -1.69
C GLY A 67 -9.18 -5.10 -2.57
N ASN A 68 -9.50 -6.28 -3.12
CA ASN A 68 -10.79 -6.46 -3.79
C ASN A 68 -11.95 -6.13 -2.84
N GLY A 69 -12.89 -5.30 -3.29
CA GLY A 69 -14.05 -4.85 -2.51
C GLY A 69 -13.78 -3.76 -1.48
N LEU A 70 -12.52 -3.31 -1.31
CA LEU A 70 -12.21 -2.19 -0.41
C LEU A 70 -12.39 -0.85 -1.14
N LYS A 71 -13.01 0.13 -0.46
CA LYS A 71 -13.33 1.44 -1.04
C LYS A 71 -12.16 2.42 -0.92
N ASN A 72 -12.09 3.37 -1.85
CA ASN A 72 -11.21 4.55 -1.80
C ASN A 72 -12.01 5.71 -1.20
N PHE A 73 -12.00 5.87 0.12
CA PHE A 73 -12.93 6.78 0.82
C PHE A 73 -12.77 8.26 0.50
N TYR A 74 -11.58 8.71 0.12
CA TYR A 74 -11.26 10.13 -0.06
C TYR A 74 -10.93 10.51 -1.50
N GLU A 75 -11.34 9.66 -2.45
CA GLU A 75 -11.05 9.89 -3.87
C GLU A 75 -11.79 11.11 -4.42
N SER A 76 -13.06 11.29 -4.02
CA SER A 76 -13.89 12.44 -4.42
C SER A 76 -13.40 13.77 -3.86
N GLU A 77 -12.72 13.75 -2.74
CA GLU A 77 -12.20 14.93 -2.05
C GLU A 77 -10.84 15.41 -2.59
N ASN A 78 -10.23 14.66 -3.52
CA ASN A 78 -8.90 14.95 -4.07
C ASN A 78 -7.80 15.17 -3.02
N LEU A 79 -7.91 14.49 -1.87
CA LEU A 79 -6.92 14.57 -0.80
C LEU A 79 -5.67 13.77 -1.12
N PHE A 80 -5.87 12.61 -1.72
CA PHE A 80 -4.83 11.66 -2.06
C PHE A 80 -4.97 11.26 -3.51
N LYS A 81 -3.85 10.91 -4.15
CA LYS A 81 -3.87 10.28 -5.46
C LYS A 81 -4.04 8.78 -5.28
N TYR A 82 -5.10 8.21 -5.86
CA TYR A 82 -5.43 6.80 -5.73
C TYR A 82 -5.03 5.96 -6.94
N LEU A 83 -4.62 4.72 -6.68
CA LEU A 83 -4.66 3.61 -7.62
C LEU A 83 -5.36 2.43 -6.94
N TYR A 84 -6.37 1.88 -7.59
CA TYR A 84 -7.09 0.69 -7.13
C TYR A 84 -6.77 -0.51 -8.00
N ILE A 85 -6.31 -1.59 -7.37
CA ILE A 85 -6.10 -2.89 -8.01
C ILE A 85 -6.84 -3.98 -7.22
N PRO A 86 -7.91 -4.56 -7.77
CA PRO A 86 -8.75 -5.52 -7.05
C PRO A 86 -8.09 -6.90 -6.96
N LEU A 87 -7.18 -7.10 -6.01
CA LEU A 87 -6.54 -8.38 -5.78
C LEU A 87 -7.34 -9.24 -4.80
N TYR A 88 -7.50 -10.51 -5.13
CA TYR A 88 -7.92 -11.55 -4.20
C TYR A 88 -6.71 -12.12 -3.48
N ASP A 89 -6.84 -12.43 -2.20
CA ASP A 89 -5.80 -13.15 -1.45
C ASP A 89 -5.98 -14.65 -1.66
N SER A 90 -5.66 -15.11 -2.85
CA SER A 90 -5.87 -16.49 -3.28
C SER A 90 -4.72 -17.00 -4.16
N GLU A 91 -4.59 -18.31 -4.22
CA GLU A 91 -3.56 -18.98 -5.03
C GLU A 91 -3.78 -18.84 -6.54
N ALA A 92 -5.01 -18.53 -6.96
CA ALA A 92 -5.35 -18.31 -8.38
C ALA A 92 -5.06 -16.88 -8.86
N GLN A 93 -4.73 -15.95 -7.95
CA GLN A 93 -4.50 -14.55 -8.30
C GLN A 93 -3.23 -14.37 -9.12
N LYS A 94 -3.37 -13.83 -10.34
CA LYS A 94 -2.25 -13.43 -11.20
C LYS A 94 -1.90 -11.95 -10.96
N LEU A 95 -0.62 -11.62 -11.04
CA LEU A 95 -0.11 -10.26 -10.77
C LEU A 95 0.42 -9.56 -12.03
N ASP A 96 0.79 -10.28 -13.08
CA ASP A 96 1.54 -9.78 -14.23
C ASP A 96 0.95 -8.51 -14.83
N LYS A 97 -0.37 -8.49 -15.03
CA LYS A 97 -1.08 -7.35 -15.63
C LYS A 97 -1.05 -6.06 -14.78
N TYR A 98 -0.66 -6.16 -13.51
CA TYR A 98 -0.64 -5.02 -12.59
C TYR A 98 0.77 -4.47 -12.35
N LEU A 99 1.83 -5.26 -12.63
CA LEU A 99 3.19 -4.94 -12.19
C LEU A 99 3.70 -3.60 -12.72
N ASP A 100 3.55 -3.34 -14.01
CA ASP A 100 4.02 -2.08 -14.63
C ASP A 100 3.29 -0.88 -14.03
N THR A 101 1.96 -0.97 -13.93
CA THR A 101 1.14 0.13 -13.39
C THR A 101 1.45 0.39 -11.92
N THR A 102 1.57 -0.66 -11.12
CA THR A 102 1.86 -0.50 -9.69
C THR A 102 3.27 0.00 -9.45
N ASN A 103 4.27 -0.50 -10.17
CA ASN A 103 5.65 -0.03 -10.04
C ASN A 103 5.78 1.44 -10.39
N LYS A 104 5.19 1.87 -11.50
CA LYS A 104 5.16 3.29 -11.88
C LYS A 104 4.50 4.15 -10.83
N PHE A 105 3.34 3.72 -10.32
CA PHE A 105 2.60 4.47 -9.30
C PHE A 105 3.35 4.55 -7.97
N ILE A 106 4.00 3.45 -7.53
CA ILE A 106 4.80 3.44 -6.31
C ILE A 106 6.02 4.35 -6.46
N LYS A 107 6.68 4.32 -7.62
CA LYS A 107 7.81 5.19 -7.91
C LYS A 107 7.41 6.66 -7.82
N GLU A 108 6.37 7.08 -8.54
CA GLU A 108 5.85 8.45 -8.46
C GLU A 108 5.48 8.85 -7.03
N GLY A 109 4.81 7.95 -6.29
CA GLY A 109 4.32 8.20 -4.94
C GLY A 109 5.39 8.16 -3.85
N SER A 110 6.62 7.74 -4.16
CA SER A 110 7.74 7.71 -3.22
C SER A 110 8.86 8.70 -3.51
N GLU A 111 8.75 9.46 -4.62
CA GLU A 111 9.74 10.43 -5.07
C GLU A 111 9.23 11.88 -4.90
N ASN A 112 10.15 12.86 -5.04
CA ASN A 112 9.84 14.30 -5.04
C ASN A 112 9.07 14.80 -3.80
N GLY A 113 9.36 14.23 -2.64
CA GLY A 113 8.71 14.58 -1.37
C GLY A 113 7.33 13.95 -1.14
N ASN A 114 6.89 13.07 -2.05
CA ASN A 114 5.68 12.28 -1.86
C ASN A 114 5.93 11.08 -0.93
N LYS A 115 4.84 10.61 -0.30
CA LYS A 115 4.81 9.36 0.46
C LYS A 115 3.62 8.52 0.03
N ILE A 116 3.82 7.23 -0.15
CA ILE A 116 2.80 6.31 -0.60
C ILE A 116 2.43 5.29 0.47
N LEU A 117 1.13 5.10 0.66
CA LEU A 117 0.57 3.95 1.37
C LEU A 117 0.17 2.87 0.38
N ILE A 118 0.63 1.64 0.61
CA ILE A 118 0.15 0.43 -0.06
C ILE A 118 -0.64 -0.36 0.96
N HIS A 119 -1.95 -0.56 0.73
CA HIS A 119 -2.78 -1.27 1.69
C HIS A 119 -3.64 -2.37 1.08
N CYS A 120 -4.10 -3.27 1.92
CA CYS A 120 -5.19 -4.22 1.68
C CYS A 120 -6.02 -4.31 2.97
N GLY A 121 -6.75 -5.37 3.22
CA GLY A 121 -7.51 -5.51 4.48
C GLY A 121 -6.60 -5.46 5.72
N ALA A 122 -5.75 -6.48 5.89
CA ALA A 122 -4.85 -6.61 7.05
C ALA A 122 -3.46 -5.99 6.86
N GLY A 123 -3.06 -5.64 5.64
CA GLY A 123 -1.69 -5.18 5.35
C GLY A 123 -0.63 -6.29 5.54
N MET A 124 -0.97 -7.55 5.23
CA MET A 124 -0.12 -8.72 5.48
C MET A 124 0.32 -9.46 4.21
N SER A 125 -0.60 -9.68 3.26
CA SER A 125 -0.34 -10.51 2.09
C SER A 125 -0.34 -9.71 0.79
N ARG A 126 -1.48 -9.26 0.27
CA ARG A 126 -1.62 -8.56 -1.03
C ARG A 126 -0.75 -7.30 -1.13
N SER A 127 -0.88 -6.37 -0.18
CA SER A 127 -0.07 -5.13 -0.16
C SER A 127 1.41 -5.40 0.04
N ALA A 128 1.76 -6.36 0.90
CA ALA A 128 3.13 -6.78 1.08
C ALA A 128 3.72 -7.37 -0.20
N THR A 129 2.96 -8.17 -0.93
CA THR A 129 3.39 -8.76 -2.21
C THR A 129 3.69 -7.68 -3.25
N ILE A 130 2.82 -6.70 -3.41
CA ILE A 130 3.05 -5.59 -4.36
C ILE A 130 4.26 -4.76 -3.98
N CYS A 131 4.44 -4.46 -2.69
CA CYS A 131 5.64 -3.75 -2.23
C CYS A 131 6.92 -4.56 -2.45
N LEU A 132 6.91 -5.87 -2.18
CA LEU A 132 8.04 -6.76 -2.44
C LEU A 132 8.36 -6.85 -3.94
N MET A 133 7.34 -6.91 -4.82
CA MET A 133 7.56 -6.87 -6.28
C MET A 133 8.25 -5.57 -6.70
N TYR A 134 7.82 -4.43 -6.17
CA TYR A 134 8.47 -3.15 -6.40
C TYR A 134 9.94 -3.16 -5.94
N MET A 135 10.22 -3.67 -4.74
CA MET A 135 11.59 -3.76 -4.23
C MET A 135 12.47 -4.66 -5.12
N ILE A 136 11.93 -5.77 -5.62
CA ILE A 136 12.67 -6.69 -6.49
C ILE A 136 12.87 -6.07 -7.88
N ILE A 137 11.82 -5.53 -8.49
CA ILE A 137 11.86 -5.06 -9.88
C ILE A 137 12.60 -3.73 -10.01
N GLU A 138 12.25 -2.74 -9.18
CA GLU A 138 12.78 -1.37 -9.30
C GLU A 138 14.04 -1.14 -8.46
N LYS A 139 14.07 -1.67 -7.23
CA LYS A 139 15.19 -1.47 -6.31
C LYS A 139 16.24 -2.59 -6.38
N LYS A 140 16.01 -3.63 -7.22
CA LYS A 140 16.93 -4.75 -7.46
C LYS A 140 17.31 -5.55 -6.22
N PHE A 141 16.43 -5.59 -5.22
CA PHE A 141 16.61 -6.48 -4.08
C PHE A 141 16.45 -7.95 -4.49
N LYS A 142 17.24 -8.83 -3.92
CA LYS A 142 16.89 -10.26 -3.92
C LYS A 142 15.67 -10.47 -3.03
N PHE A 143 14.82 -11.43 -3.36
CA PHE A 143 13.63 -11.71 -2.55
C PHE A 143 13.95 -11.96 -1.08
N SER A 144 15.01 -12.74 -0.78
CA SER A 144 15.46 -13.02 0.59
C SER A 144 15.69 -11.74 1.40
N ASP A 145 16.37 -10.77 0.79
CA ASP A 145 16.79 -9.54 1.45
C ASP A 145 15.58 -8.59 1.61
N ALA A 146 14.78 -8.45 0.56
CA ALA A 146 13.54 -7.66 0.60
C ALA A 146 12.56 -8.19 1.66
N TYR A 147 12.36 -9.52 1.70
CA TYR A 147 11.47 -10.16 2.66
C TYR A 147 11.98 -10.03 4.08
N THR A 148 13.27 -10.22 4.31
CA THR A 148 13.90 -10.07 5.63
C THR A 148 13.74 -8.64 6.14
N LEU A 149 14.08 -7.63 5.32
CA LEU A 149 13.89 -6.22 5.65
C LEU A 149 12.42 -5.91 5.99
N MET A 150 11.51 -6.38 5.16
CA MET A 150 10.07 -6.16 5.38
C MET A 150 9.58 -6.81 6.67
N LYS A 151 10.02 -8.03 6.98
CA LYS A 151 9.68 -8.72 8.24
C LYS A 151 10.24 -8.02 9.48
N GLN A 152 11.42 -7.41 9.38
CA GLN A 152 11.98 -6.60 10.47
C GLN A 152 11.14 -5.36 10.75
N LYS A 153 10.64 -4.69 9.71
CA LYS A 153 9.80 -3.49 9.82
C LYS A 153 8.34 -3.80 10.18
N ARG A 154 7.79 -4.88 9.61
CA ARG A 154 6.39 -5.29 9.79
C ARG A 154 6.28 -6.81 10.00
N LYS A 155 6.29 -7.23 11.27
CA LYS A 155 6.35 -8.64 11.66
C LYS A 155 5.19 -9.51 11.12
N CYS A 156 4.01 -8.92 10.93
CA CYS A 156 2.82 -9.64 10.47
C CYS A 156 2.81 -9.97 8.98
N VAL A 157 3.78 -9.48 8.19
CA VAL A 157 3.83 -9.74 6.74
C VAL A 157 3.93 -11.23 6.46
N MET A 158 3.00 -11.71 5.63
CA MET A 158 2.91 -13.12 5.24
C MET A 158 2.18 -13.24 3.89
N PRO A 159 2.90 -13.07 2.76
CA PRO A 159 2.35 -13.36 1.44
C PRO A 159 1.85 -14.81 1.38
N ASN A 160 0.73 -15.06 0.70
CA ASN A 160 0.23 -16.40 0.51
C ASN A 160 1.24 -17.26 -0.32
N PRO A 161 1.13 -18.60 -0.32
CA PRO A 161 2.11 -19.47 -0.96
C PRO A 161 2.34 -19.17 -2.45
N ASN A 162 1.27 -18.88 -3.19
CA ASN A 162 1.40 -18.54 -4.62
C ASN A 162 2.13 -17.21 -4.81
N PHE A 163 1.79 -16.18 -4.05
CA PHE A 163 2.49 -14.90 -4.11
C PHE A 163 3.96 -15.03 -3.77
N ARG A 164 4.28 -15.84 -2.76
CA ARG A 164 5.67 -16.11 -2.41
C ARG A 164 6.44 -16.77 -3.57
N LYS A 165 5.84 -17.78 -4.21
CA LYS A 165 6.42 -18.41 -5.40
C LYS A 165 6.67 -17.43 -6.54
N LEU A 166 5.69 -16.55 -6.82
CA LEU A 166 5.85 -15.50 -7.85
C LEU A 166 6.96 -14.51 -7.53
N LEU A 167 7.12 -14.13 -6.26
CA LEU A 167 8.19 -13.25 -5.79
C LEU A 167 9.57 -13.90 -5.98
N GLU A 168 9.71 -15.17 -5.59
CA GLU A 168 10.94 -15.96 -5.76
C GLU A 168 11.31 -16.10 -7.24
N GLN A 169 10.33 -16.43 -8.08
CA GLN A 169 10.51 -16.55 -9.52
C GLN A 169 10.95 -15.22 -10.14
N LYS A 170 10.28 -14.11 -9.82
CA LYS A 170 10.62 -12.79 -10.35
C LYS A 170 12.01 -12.35 -9.91
N SER A 171 12.38 -12.62 -8.67
CA SER A 171 13.73 -12.34 -8.17
C SER A 171 14.80 -13.15 -8.93
N TYR A 172 14.54 -14.43 -9.19
CA TYR A 172 15.44 -15.29 -9.97
C TYR A 172 15.60 -14.76 -11.41
N GLU A 173 14.51 -14.43 -12.10
CA GLU A 173 14.53 -13.89 -13.47
C GLU A 173 15.41 -12.63 -13.56
N ILE A 174 15.23 -11.69 -12.62
CA ILE A 174 15.97 -10.41 -12.62
C ILE A 174 17.46 -10.62 -12.33
N HIS A 175 17.80 -11.48 -11.37
CA HIS A 175 19.22 -11.63 -10.98
C HIS A 175 20.00 -12.66 -11.80
N LYS A 176 19.32 -13.48 -12.64
CA LYS A 176 19.99 -14.33 -13.61
C LYS A 176 20.40 -13.59 -14.88
N ALA A 177 19.73 -12.45 -15.17
CA ALA A 177 20.01 -11.64 -16.36
C ALA A 177 21.27 -10.75 -16.23
N PHE A 178 21.94 -10.81 -15.08
CA PHE A 178 23.22 -10.18 -14.78
C PHE A 178 24.26 -11.23 -14.37
#